data_7faddc2c9b9831922a57b80d0bf91439
#
_entry.id   7faddc2c9b9831922a57b80d0bf91439
#
_cell.length_a   1.000
_cell.length_b   1.000
_cell.length_c   1.000
_cell.angle_alpha   90.00
_cell.angle_beta   90.00
_cell.angle_gamma   90.00
#
_symmetry.space_group_name_H-M   'P 1'
#
loop_
_entity.id
_entity.type
_entity.pdbx_description
1 polymer ?
#
loop_
_entity_poly.entity_id
_entity_poly.type
_entity_poly.pdbx_seq_one_letter_code
_entity_poly.pdbx_strand_id
1 'polypeptide(L)'
;EWGKLFDSFLCSRNDYLLFDYLVNTIHKDNEYNENHLIKAFSLCQLFLERHKESELDAKLPQFFELLGPESDTKRQAELFRKMRNKIAHGDFLAFETVIETYASEFMDGRFAFDYSEYSRKNWAVQHVCCELDNVIRKLLGMLLFNRRELERIKKSI
;
A
#
# COMPACT_ATOMS: atom_id res chain seq x y z
N GLU A 1 5.47 -20.90 -21.02
CA GLU A 1 4.59 -19.71 -20.98
C GLU A 1 5.16 -18.58 -20.12
N TRP A 2 5.62 -18.85 -18.91
CA TRP A 2 6.24 -17.87 -18.01
C TRP A 2 7.46 -17.17 -18.62
N GLY A 3 8.35 -17.91 -19.31
CA GLY A 3 9.53 -17.33 -19.97
C GLY A 3 9.16 -16.27 -21.01
N LYS A 4 8.18 -16.54 -21.87
CA LYS A 4 7.71 -15.58 -22.89
C LYS A 4 7.04 -14.34 -22.26
N LEU A 5 6.36 -14.52 -21.14
CA LEU A 5 5.76 -13.43 -20.38
C LEU A 5 6.84 -12.52 -19.78
N PHE A 6 7.86 -13.11 -19.17
CA PHE A 6 9.03 -12.39 -18.66
C PHE A 6 9.79 -11.68 -19.77
N ASP A 7 10.02 -12.32 -20.89
CA ASP A 7 10.72 -11.73 -22.05
C ASP A 7 9.95 -10.52 -22.59
N SER A 8 8.62 -10.61 -22.71
CA SER A 8 7.79 -9.49 -23.15
C SER A 8 7.77 -8.33 -22.16
N PHE A 9 7.90 -8.63 -20.89
CA PHE A 9 7.94 -7.67 -19.79
C PHE A 9 9.30 -6.97 -19.68
N LEU A 10 10.38 -7.72 -19.86
CA LEU A 10 11.76 -7.22 -19.83
C LEU A 10 12.14 -6.38 -21.07
N CYS A 11 11.31 -6.35 -22.11
CA CYS A 11 11.53 -5.50 -23.29
C CYS A 11 11.40 -3.99 -22.98
N SER A 12 10.75 -3.61 -21.89
CA SER A 12 10.69 -2.23 -21.43
C SER A 12 11.64 -2.02 -20.25
N ARG A 13 12.66 -1.18 -20.44
CA ARG A 13 13.62 -0.84 -19.38
C ARG A 13 12.93 -0.26 -18.15
N ASN A 14 11.90 0.55 -18.35
CA ASN A 14 11.18 1.18 -17.24
C ASN A 14 10.35 0.14 -16.46
N ASP A 15 9.72 -0.80 -17.14
CA ASP A 15 8.97 -1.88 -16.52
C ASP A 15 9.90 -2.81 -15.72
N TYR A 16 11.09 -3.10 -16.25
CA TYR A 16 12.10 -3.87 -15.55
C TYR A 16 12.57 -3.18 -14.24
N LEU A 17 12.88 -1.89 -14.31
CA LEU A 17 13.31 -1.14 -13.13
C LEU A 17 12.21 -1.07 -12.07
N LEU A 18 10.97 -0.88 -12.49
CA LEU A 18 9.82 -0.92 -11.60
C LEU A 18 9.66 -2.29 -10.94
N PHE A 19 9.74 -3.36 -11.73
CA PHE A 19 9.65 -4.73 -11.24
C PHE A 19 10.80 -5.05 -10.27
N ASP A 20 12.04 -4.72 -10.62
CA ASP A 20 13.22 -4.95 -9.77
C ASP A 20 13.08 -4.19 -8.44
N TYR A 21 12.66 -2.95 -8.49
CA TYR A 21 12.42 -2.14 -7.29
C TYR A 21 11.31 -2.72 -6.41
N LEU A 22 10.20 -3.17 -7.00
CA LEU A 22 9.09 -3.82 -6.31
C LEU A 22 9.50 -5.11 -5.62
N VAL A 23 10.15 -6.00 -6.36
CA VAL A 23 10.61 -7.29 -5.83
C VAL A 23 11.61 -7.07 -4.70
N ASN A 24 12.57 -6.17 -4.88
CA ASN A 24 13.57 -5.86 -3.88
C ASN A 24 12.95 -5.23 -2.61
N THR A 25 11.93 -4.41 -2.75
CA THR A 25 11.26 -3.78 -1.60
C THR A 25 10.40 -4.77 -0.84
N ILE A 26 9.63 -5.61 -1.53
CA ILE A 26 8.75 -6.62 -0.90
C ILE A 26 9.56 -7.77 -0.30
N HIS A 27 10.63 -8.24 -0.97
CA HIS A 27 11.38 -9.41 -0.52
C HIS A 27 12.45 -9.14 0.54
N LYS A 28 13.02 -7.95 0.56
CA LYS A 28 14.13 -7.64 1.46
C LYS A 28 13.70 -7.08 2.81
N ASP A 29 12.53 -6.48 2.89
CA ASP A 29 11.99 -5.97 4.15
C ASP A 29 11.10 -7.03 4.80
N ASN A 30 11.67 -7.81 5.71
CA ASN A 30 10.93 -8.79 6.50
C ASN A 30 10.31 -8.20 7.77
N GLU A 31 10.51 -6.92 8.04
CA GLU A 31 10.01 -6.25 9.23
C GLU A 31 8.87 -5.31 8.87
N TYR A 32 7.67 -5.65 9.30
CA TYR A 32 6.50 -4.78 9.20
C TYR A 32 6.56 -3.68 10.27
N ASN A 33 7.18 -2.58 9.91
CA ASN A 33 7.37 -1.39 10.74
C ASN A 33 7.04 -0.11 9.95
N GLU A 34 7.26 1.04 10.59
CA GLU A 34 7.00 2.36 10.00
C GLU A 34 7.79 2.61 8.71
N ASN A 35 9.01 2.08 8.59
CA ASN A 35 9.81 2.20 7.38
C ASN A 35 9.21 1.40 6.21
N HIS A 36 8.73 0.19 6.50
CA HIS A 36 8.02 -0.62 5.51
C HIS A 36 6.75 0.08 5.05
N LEU A 37 5.97 0.66 5.96
CA LEU A 37 4.77 1.42 5.64
C LEU A 37 5.07 2.56 4.65
N ILE A 38 6.12 3.36 4.90
CA ILE A 38 6.52 4.45 3.99
C ILE A 38 6.89 3.90 2.61
N LYS A 39 7.70 2.85 2.55
CA LYS A 39 8.15 2.23 1.30
C LYS A 39 6.97 1.66 0.52
N ALA A 40 6.12 0.87 1.16
CA ALA A 40 4.96 0.25 0.54
C ALA A 40 3.97 1.30 0.02
N PHE A 41 3.71 2.36 0.80
CA PHE A 41 2.88 3.47 0.35
C PHE A 41 3.50 4.20 -0.86
N SER A 42 4.81 4.44 -0.82
CA SER A 42 5.52 5.08 -1.94
C SER A 42 5.50 4.24 -3.21
N LEU A 43 5.51 2.91 -3.08
CA LEU A 43 5.33 2.01 -4.20
C LEU A 43 3.93 2.11 -4.81
N CYS A 44 2.89 2.19 -3.99
CA CYS A 44 1.54 2.44 -4.48
C CYS A 44 1.47 3.78 -5.26
N GLN A 45 2.15 4.82 -4.76
CA GLN A 45 2.27 6.11 -5.47
C GLN A 45 2.99 5.99 -6.81
N LEU A 46 4.07 5.22 -6.85
CA LEU A 46 4.85 4.99 -8.07
C LEU A 46 4.01 4.30 -9.16
N PHE A 47 3.17 3.34 -8.80
CA PHE A 47 2.23 2.71 -9.73
C PHE A 47 1.22 3.69 -10.32
N LEU A 48 0.85 4.72 -9.56
CA LEU A 48 -0.10 5.73 -10.01
C LEU A 48 0.48 6.70 -11.04
N GLU A 49 1.82 6.78 -11.14
CA GLU A 49 2.57 7.64 -12.08
C GLU A 49 2.15 9.12 -12.08
N ARG A 50 1.60 9.63 -10.96
CA ARG A 50 1.11 10.99 -10.90
C ARG A 50 1.68 11.76 -9.73
N HIS A 51 2.17 12.97 -10.03
CA HIS A 51 3.00 13.79 -9.17
C HIS A 51 2.23 14.79 -8.29
N LYS A 52 0.90 14.90 -8.43
CA LYS A 52 0.11 15.84 -7.64
C LYS A 52 -0.61 15.14 -6.50
N GLU A 53 -0.43 15.61 -5.27
CA GLU A 53 -1.06 15.04 -4.07
C GLU A 53 -2.59 14.97 -4.15
N SER A 54 -3.23 15.96 -4.76
CA SER A 54 -4.69 15.98 -4.95
C SER A 54 -5.23 14.85 -5.85
N GLU A 55 -4.40 14.36 -6.76
CA GLU A 55 -4.76 13.25 -7.64
C GLU A 55 -4.59 11.89 -6.93
N LEU A 56 -3.72 11.84 -5.94
CA LEU A 56 -3.46 10.64 -5.15
C LEU A 56 -4.67 10.29 -4.28
N ASP A 57 -5.26 11.28 -3.61
CA ASP A 57 -6.42 11.08 -2.73
C ASP A 57 -7.65 10.57 -3.50
N ALA A 58 -7.76 10.88 -4.78
CA ALA A 58 -8.84 10.39 -5.62
C ALA A 58 -8.60 8.95 -6.13
N LYS A 59 -7.33 8.55 -6.30
CA LYS A 59 -6.96 7.25 -6.90
C LYS A 59 -6.66 6.15 -5.90
N LEU A 60 -6.10 6.49 -4.75
CA LEU A 60 -5.82 5.52 -3.70
C LEU A 60 -7.04 4.67 -3.31
N PRO A 61 -8.26 5.22 -3.14
CA PRO A 61 -9.43 4.42 -2.85
C PRO A 61 -9.67 3.32 -3.89
N GLN A 62 -9.50 3.61 -5.18
CA GLN A 62 -9.69 2.62 -6.25
C GLN A 62 -8.69 1.46 -6.15
N PHE A 63 -7.47 1.72 -5.69
CA PHE A 63 -6.51 0.65 -5.43
C PHE A 63 -6.88 -0.16 -4.19
N PHE A 64 -7.40 0.48 -3.15
CA PHE A 64 -7.85 -0.23 -1.96
C PHE A 64 -9.13 -1.05 -2.21
N GLU A 65 -9.99 -0.66 -3.15
CA GLU A 65 -11.11 -1.49 -3.62
C GLU A 65 -10.65 -2.84 -4.18
N LEU A 66 -9.40 -2.96 -4.62
CA LEU A 66 -8.81 -4.24 -4.99
C LEU A 66 -8.65 -5.19 -3.80
N LEU A 67 -8.66 -4.72 -2.58
CA LEU A 67 -8.55 -5.53 -1.37
C LEU A 67 -9.86 -6.24 -1.03
N GLY A 68 -10.99 -5.63 -1.34
CA GLY A 68 -12.32 -6.21 -1.12
C GLY A 68 -13.40 -5.14 -0.98
N PRO A 69 -14.66 -5.48 -1.23
CA PRO A 69 -15.78 -4.54 -1.23
C PRO A 69 -16.28 -4.15 0.19
N GLU A 70 -15.75 -4.74 1.24
CA GLU A 70 -16.31 -4.65 2.60
C GLU A 70 -15.76 -3.50 3.46
N SER A 71 -14.77 -2.75 2.96
CA SER A 71 -14.14 -1.66 3.72
C SER A 71 -14.51 -0.29 3.15
N ASP A 72 -14.60 0.72 3.99
CA ASP A 72 -14.59 2.13 3.55
C ASP A 72 -13.20 2.49 3.01
N THR A 73 -12.98 2.12 1.74
CA THR A 73 -11.69 2.24 1.06
C THR A 73 -11.21 3.69 0.99
N LYS A 74 -12.13 4.65 0.92
CA LYS A 74 -11.79 6.07 0.92
C LYS A 74 -11.22 6.50 2.28
N ARG A 75 -11.87 6.09 3.36
CA ARG A 75 -11.42 6.39 4.71
C ARG A 75 -10.11 5.68 5.02
N GLN A 76 -9.97 4.44 4.60
CA GLN A 76 -8.73 3.68 4.74
C GLN A 76 -7.55 4.34 4.01
N ALA A 77 -7.75 4.76 2.77
CA ALA A 77 -6.74 5.48 1.99
C ALA A 77 -6.32 6.80 2.64
N GLU A 78 -7.29 7.56 3.16
CA GLU A 78 -7.02 8.80 3.91
C GLU A 78 -6.13 8.55 5.13
N LEU A 79 -6.43 7.53 5.93
CA LEU A 79 -5.65 7.19 7.12
C LEU A 79 -4.24 6.73 6.75
N PHE A 80 -4.08 5.91 5.71
CA PHE A 80 -2.76 5.48 5.25
C PHE A 80 -1.91 6.66 4.79
N ARG A 81 -2.49 7.60 4.06
CA ARG A 81 -1.80 8.84 3.67
C ARG A 81 -1.39 9.68 4.89
N LYS A 82 -2.28 9.83 5.86
CA LYS A 82 -1.99 10.55 7.11
C LYS A 82 -0.85 9.89 7.87
N MET A 83 -0.86 8.56 8.03
CA MET A 83 0.21 7.80 8.68
C MET A 83 1.56 8.06 7.98
N ARG A 84 1.61 7.87 6.67
CA ARG A 84 2.83 8.08 5.88
C ARG A 84 3.36 9.50 6.06
N ASN A 85 2.50 10.52 5.98
CA ASN A 85 2.91 11.91 6.12
C ASN A 85 3.45 12.20 7.53
N LYS A 86 2.79 11.69 8.57
CA LYS A 86 3.24 11.88 9.95
C LYS A 86 4.60 11.25 10.20
N ILE A 87 4.83 10.04 9.73
CA ILE A 87 6.15 9.39 9.83
C ILE A 87 7.20 10.18 9.02
N ALA A 88 6.90 10.56 7.79
CA ALA A 88 7.84 11.28 6.92
C ALA A 88 8.26 12.65 7.48
N HIS A 89 7.40 13.28 8.29
CA HIS A 89 7.70 14.55 8.95
C HIS A 89 8.24 14.38 10.39
N GLY A 90 8.42 13.15 10.86
CA GLY A 90 8.91 12.87 12.23
C GLY A 90 7.90 13.20 13.33
N ASP A 91 6.62 13.37 13.00
CA ASP A 91 5.55 13.68 13.95
C ASP A 91 4.96 12.38 14.53
N PHE A 92 5.75 11.69 15.35
CA PHE A 92 5.42 10.36 15.86
C PHE A 92 4.23 10.37 16.82
N LEU A 93 4.00 11.45 17.58
CA LEU A 93 2.82 11.55 18.46
C LEU A 93 1.53 11.62 17.65
N ALA A 94 1.51 12.42 16.60
CA ALA A 94 0.36 12.47 15.72
C ALA A 94 0.19 11.18 14.90
N PHE A 95 1.29 10.48 14.57
CA PHE A 95 1.22 9.15 13.96
C PHE A 95 0.51 8.16 14.91
N GLU A 96 0.82 8.14 16.19
CA GLU A 96 0.16 7.28 17.17
C GLU A 96 -1.35 7.51 17.19
N THR A 97 -1.79 8.76 17.21
CA THR A 97 -3.22 9.09 17.13
C THR A 97 -3.90 8.58 15.88
N VAL A 98 -3.21 8.65 14.71
CA VAL A 98 -3.77 8.16 13.45
C VAL A 98 -3.84 6.63 13.44
N ILE A 99 -2.81 5.94 13.95
CA ILE A 99 -2.81 4.46 14.00
C ILE A 99 -3.87 3.92 14.96
N GLU A 100 -4.12 4.59 16.08
CA GLU A 100 -5.21 4.25 17.00
C GLU A 100 -6.58 4.44 16.36
N THR A 101 -6.76 5.54 15.62
CA THR A 101 -7.98 5.77 14.83
C THR A 101 -8.20 4.64 13.83
N TYR A 102 -7.16 4.24 13.10
CA TYR A 102 -7.24 3.12 12.18
C TYR A 102 -7.58 1.81 12.89
N ALA A 103 -6.92 1.53 14.00
CA ALA A 103 -7.17 0.32 14.77
C ALA A 103 -8.62 0.25 15.26
N SER A 104 -9.18 1.36 15.73
CA SER A 104 -10.57 1.41 16.19
C SER A 104 -11.58 1.26 15.05
N GLU A 105 -11.34 1.88 13.89
CA GLU A 105 -12.27 1.87 12.76
C GLU A 105 -12.21 0.56 11.93
N PHE A 106 -11.01 -0.04 11.78
CA PHE A 106 -10.80 -1.17 10.84
C PHE A 106 -10.35 -2.47 11.51
N MET A 107 -9.99 -2.43 12.78
CA MET A 107 -9.52 -3.61 13.51
C MET A 107 -10.36 -3.92 14.76
N ASP A 108 -11.48 -3.22 14.95
CA ASP A 108 -12.33 -3.41 16.11
C ASP A 108 -12.83 -4.87 16.19
N GLY A 109 -12.70 -5.47 17.38
CA GLY A 109 -13.00 -6.88 17.62
C GLY A 109 -11.93 -7.88 17.19
N ARG A 110 -10.88 -7.47 16.45
CA ARG A 110 -9.73 -8.35 16.13
C ARG A 110 -8.70 -8.43 17.26
N PHE A 111 -8.74 -7.49 18.19
CA PHE A 111 -7.95 -7.54 19.42
C PHE A 111 -8.68 -8.40 20.47
N ALA A 112 -8.67 -9.71 20.28
CA ALA A 112 -9.32 -10.65 21.22
C ALA A 112 -8.59 -10.77 22.56
N PHE A 113 -7.45 -10.10 22.76
CA PHE A 113 -6.61 -10.19 23.94
C PHE A 113 -6.28 -8.80 24.47
N ASP A 114 -6.13 -8.71 25.79
CA ASP A 114 -5.76 -7.47 26.49
C ASP A 114 -4.25 -7.18 26.30
N TYR A 115 -3.90 -6.72 25.10
CA TYR A 115 -2.53 -6.34 24.79
C TYR A 115 -2.18 -4.99 25.41
N SER A 116 -0.91 -4.82 25.78
CA SER A 116 -0.40 -3.50 26.13
C SER A 116 -0.60 -2.52 24.96
N GLU A 117 -0.71 -1.23 25.24
CA GLU A 117 -0.86 -0.17 24.25
C GLU A 117 0.23 -0.24 23.15
N TYR A 118 1.46 -0.53 23.54
CA TYR A 118 2.57 -0.75 22.61
C TYR A 118 2.33 -1.93 21.65
N SER A 119 1.81 -3.04 22.15
CA SER A 119 1.49 -4.20 21.33
C SER A 119 0.36 -3.91 20.34
N ARG A 120 -0.66 -3.16 20.74
CA ARG A 120 -1.75 -2.73 19.87
C ARG A 120 -1.24 -1.90 18.70
N LYS A 121 -0.38 -0.92 18.96
CA LYS A 121 0.26 -0.09 17.93
C LYS A 121 1.03 -0.93 16.94
N ASN A 122 1.89 -1.82 17.40
CA ASN A 122 2.68 -2.69 16.53
C ASN A 122 1.79 -3.59 15.66
N TRP A 123 0.72 -4.15 16.22
CA TRP A 123 -0.24 -4.93 15.47
C TRP A 123 -0.94 -4.12 14.38
N ALA A 124 -1.33 -2.90 14.69
CA ALA A 124 -1.97 -2.01 13.74
C ALA A 124 -1.01 -1.61 12.60
N VAL A 125 0.25 -1.31 12.91
CA VAL A 125 1.28 -1.05 11.89
C VAL A 125 1.49 -2.28 11.01
N GLN A 126 1.62 -3.46 11.59
CA GLN A 126 1.75 -4.71 10.83
C GLN A 126 0.55 -4.96 9.92
N HIS A 127 -0.66 -4.72 10.42
CA HIS A 127 -1.87 -4.86 9.62
C HIS A 127 -1.87 -3.90 8.43
N VAL A 128 -1.55 -2.63 8.64
CA VAL A 128 -1.43 -1.63 7.55
C VAL A 128 -0.38 -2.06 6.52
N CYS A 129 0.78 -2.54 6.96
CA CYS A 129 1.82 -3.05 6.05
C CYS A 129 1.32 -4.24 5.22
N CYS A 130 0.62 -5.19 5.84
CA CYS A 130 0.03 -6.33 5.14
C CYS A 130 -1.00 -5.90 4.09
N GLU A 131 -1.85 -4.92 4.42
CA GLU A 131 -2.85 -4.39 3.48
C GLU A 131 -2.18 -3.71 2.28
N LEU A 132 -1.16 -2.88 2.52
CA LEU A 132 -0.37 -2.25 1.44
C LEU A 132 0.34 -3.29 0.57
N ASP A 133 0.95 -4.30 1.17
CA ASP A 133 1.61 -5.39 0.44
C ASP A 133 0.61 -6.19 -0.41
N ASN A 134 -0.61 -6.39 0.08
CA ASN A 134 -1.66 -7.05 -0.69
C ASN A 134 -2.07 -6.21 -1.91
N VAL A 135 -2.18 -4.88 -1.76
CA VAL A 135 -2.42 -3.97 -2.89
C VAL A 135 -1.28 -4.09 -3.90
N ILE A 136 -0.03 -4.00 -3.44
CA ILE A 136 1.16 -4.09 -4.30
C ILE A 136 1.19 -5.42 -5.07
N ARG A 137 0.92 -6.55 -4.41
CA ARG A 137 0.85 -7.86 -5.06
C ARG A 137 -0.23 -7.91 -6.15
N LYS A 138 -1.40 -7.33 -5.89
CA LYS A 138 -2.48 -7.24 -6.90
C LYS A 138 -2.08 -6.35 -8.06
N LEU A 139 -1.49 -5.18 -7.80
CA LEU A 139 -0.98 -4.28 -8.83
C LEU A 139 0.11 -4.94 -9.69
N LEU A 140 1.02 -5.67 -9.04
CA LEU A 140 2.03 -6.46 -9.73
C LEU A 140 1.40 -7.55 -10.62
N GLY A 141 0.40 -8.26 -10.10
CA GLY A 141 -0.37 -9.23 -10.88
C GLY A 141 -1.05 -8.59 -12.09
N MET A 142 -1.63 -7.40 -11.93
CA MET A 142 -2.21 -6.65 -13.06
C MET A 142 -1.14 -6.22 -14.07
N LEU A 143 0.00 -5.74 -13.61
CA LEU A 143 1.11 -5.35 -14.48
C LEU A 143 1.58 -6.52 -15.34
N LEU A 144 1.66 -7.72 -14.76
CA LEU A 144 2.15 -8.93 -15.43
C LEU A 144 1.09 -9.58 -16.34
N PHE A 145 -0.16 -9.64 -15.90
CA PHE A 145 -1.18 -10.47 -16.53
C PHE A 145 -2.35 -9.69 -17.12
N ASN A 146 -2.61 -8.46 -16.68
CA ASN A 146 -3.76 -7.66 -17.11
C ASN A 146 -3.41 -6.16 -17.18
N ARG A 147 -2.38 -5.84 -17.96
CA ARG A 147 -1.89 -4.47 -18.12
C ARG A 147 -2.97 -3.48 -18.59
N ARG A 148 -3.94 -3.94 -19.39
CA ARG A 148 -5.04 -3.08 -19.85
C ARG A 148 -5.91 -2.58 -18.71
N GLU A 149 -6.17 -3.42 -17.74
CA GLU A 149 -6.96 -3.06 -16.56
C GLU A 149 -6.19 -2.07 -15.66
N LEU A 150 -4.89 -2.30 -15.46
CA LEU A 150 -4.03 -1.37 -14.74
C LEU A 150 -4.04 0.02 -15.40
N GLU A 151 -3.88 0.08 -16.73
CA GLU A 151 -3.93 1.34 -17.47
C GLU A 151 -5.32 1.99 -17.43
N ARG A 152 -6.40 1.20 -17.38
CA ARG A 152 -7.76 1.71 -17.18
C ARG A 152 -7.89 2.40 -15.83
N ILE A 153 -7.42 1.77 -14.77
CA ILE A 153 -7.43 2.33 -13.41
C ILE A 153 -6.60 3.61 -13.36
N LYS A 154 -5.42 3.63 -13.97
CA LYS A 154 -4.57 4.84 -14.05
C LYS A 154 -5.25 6.00 -14.79
N LYS A 155 -6.10 5.71 -15.78
CA LYS A 155 -6.75 6.71 -16.63
C LYS A 155 -8.15 7.13 -16.15
N SER A 156 -8.74 6.41 -15.21
CA SER A 156 -10.16 6.54 -14.82
C SER A 156 -10.48 7.80 -13.99
N ILE A 157 -9.69 8.86 -14.11
CA ILE A 157 -9.98 10.18 -13.50
C ILE A 157 -9.74 11.28 -14.52
#